data_52cc092b3776bf03b578514948c113a2
#
_entry.id   52cc092b3776bf03b578514948c113a2
#
_cell.length_a   1.000
_cell.length_b   1.000
_cell.length_c   1.000
_cell.angle_alpha   90.00
_cell.angle_beta   90.00
_cell.angle_gamma   90.00
#
_symmetry.space_group_name_H-M   'P 1'
#
loop_
_entity.id
_entity.type
_entity.pdbx_description
1 polymer ?
#
loop_
_entity_poly.entity_id
_entity_poly.type
_entity_poly.pdbx_seq_one_letter_code
_entity_poly.pdbx_strand_id
1 'polypeptide(L)'
;MLDINQKLRTFRTMVWDEEKAKSEKELYNSTNINSEQIDEKKSSLEKDLKATLDNRKSFATIRGNEKVSKLEEEQKTNFYAHKEQLLNDLVGGIKKRLAEYTKTDEYKKKLPEEIKKTIGEINENADDFEVLVKEEDKNLIDYPNIGTLDDKYIGGFILKVKDGSYQYNQTYLKKIEEKQYDIGKTLYNLFESESLNESNN
;
A
#
# COMPACT_ATOMS: atom_id res chain seq x y z
N MET A 1 -10.74 -56.71 -94.86
CA MET A 1 -11.61 -56.79 -93.68
C MET A 1 -10.72 -57.07 -92.46
N LEU A 2 -10.74 -56.19 -91.47
CA LEU A 2 -10.01 -56.43 -90.19
C LEU A 2 -10.69 -57.62 -89.48
N ASP A 3 -9.88 -58.65 -89.10
CA ASP A 3 -10.33 -59.81 -88.36
C ASP A 3 -10.98 -59.41 -87.02
N ILE A 4 -12.04 -60.10 -86.60
CA ILE A 4 -12.76 -59.85 -85.37
C ILE A 4 -11.84 -59.80 -84.13
N ASN A 5 -10.82 -60.64 -84.14
CA ASN A 5 -9.80 -60.70 -83.10
C ASN A 5 -8.96 -59.38 -83.03
N GLN A 6 -8.64 -58.77 -84.18
CA GLN A 6 -7.95 -57.51 -84.26
C GLN A 6 -8.83 -56.39 -83.76
N LYS A 7 -10.13 -56.34 -84.07
CA LYS A 7 -11.08 -55.37 -83.56
C LYS A 7 -11.25 -55.49 -82.06
N LEU A 8 -11.31 -56.65 -81.51
CA LEU A 8 -11.42 -56.94 -80.09
C LEU A 8 -10.15 -56.46 -79.31
N ARG A 9 -8.95 -56.70 -79.89
CA ARG A 9 -7.69 -56.23 -79.32
C ARG A 9 -7.64 -54.71 -79.32
N THR A 10 -7.96 -54.05 -80.42
CA THR A 10 -7.98 -52.57 -80.49
C THR A 10 -8.98 -51.99 -79.51
N PHE A 11 -10.15 -52.57 -79.39
CA PHE A 11 -11.17 -52.14 -78.42
C PHE A 11 -10.66 -52.25 -76.93
N ARG A 12 -10.06 -53.39 -76.59
CA ARG A 12 -9.48 -53.62 -75.29
C ARG A 12 -8.38 -52.62 -74.98
N THR A 13 -7.48 -52.34 -75.92
CA THR A 13 -6.42 -51.41 -75.74
C THR A 13 -6.99 -50.00 -75.54
N MET A 14 -7.98 -49.58 -76.33
CA MET A 14 -8.62 -48.26 -76.22
C MET A 14 -9.33 -48.09 -74.87
N VAL A 15 -10.08 -49.06 -74.39
CA VAL A 15 -10.71 -49.02 -73.08
C VAL A 15 -9.68 -48.98 -71.95
N TRP A 16 -8.60 -49.77 -72.07
CA TRP A 16 -7.53 -49.80 -71.08
C TRP A 16 -6.80 -48.48 -71.01
N ASP A 17 -6.46 -47.88 -72.14
CA ASP A 17 -5.78 -46.56 -72.20
C ASP A 17 -6.68 -45.40 -71.64
N GLU A 18 -7.99 -45.49 -71.96
CA GLU A 18 -8.95 -44.51 -71.45
C GLU A 18 -9.14 -44.63 -69.94
N GLU A 19 -9.31 -45.85 -69.40
CA GLU A 19 -9.44 -46.03 -67.93
C GLU A 19 -8.13 -45.74 -67.18
N LYS A 20 -6.97 -46.04 -67.79
CA LYS A 20 -5.67 -45.70 -67.25
C LYS A 20 -5.49 -44.18 -67.16
N ALA A 21 -5.77 -43.46 -68.24
CA ALA A 21 -5.69 -42.01 -68.27
C ALA A 21 -6.66 -41.33 -67.23
N LYS A 22 -7.84 -41.93 -67.06
CA LYS A 22 -8.81 -41.45 -66.06
C LYS A 22 -8.31 -41.74 -64.64
N SER A 23 -7.79 -42.91 -64.34
CA SER A 23 -7.22 -43.22 -63.02
C SER A 23 -6.02 -42.39 -62.68
N GLU A 24 -5.11 -42.11 -63.63
CA GLU A 24 -3.95 -41.21 -63.42
C GLU A 24 -4.40 -39.80 -63.14
N LYS A 25 -5.42 -39.29 -63.82
CA LYS A 25 -5.99 -37.94 -63.55
C LYS A 25 -6.66 -37.87 -62.19
N GLU A 26 -7.43 -38.90 -61.81
CA GLU A 26 -8.03 -38.97 -60.48
C GLU A 26 -7.00 -39.02 -59.35
N LEU A 27 -5.92 -39.83 -59.53
CA LEU A 27 -4.80 -39.91 -58.60
C LEU A 27 -4.08 -38.56 -58.46
N TYR A 28 -3.77 -37.92 -59.58
CA TYR A 28 -3.13 -36.60 -59.62
C TYR A 28 -3.98 -35.54 -58.89
N ASN A 29 -5.28 -35.48 -59.17
CA ASN A 29 -6.20 -34.55 -58.52
C ASN A 29 -6.31 -34.85 -57.01
N SER A 30 -6.40 -36.12 -56.62
CA SER A 30 -6.44 -36.52 -55.21
C SER A 30 -5.16 -36.15 -54.47
N THR A 31 -4.01 -36.32 -55.11
CA THR A 31 -2.70 -35.94 -54.53
C THR A 31 -2.57 -34.43 -54.33
N ASN A 32 -3.02 -33.64 -55.31
CA ASN A 32 -3.04 -32.19 -55.19
C ASN A 32 -3.97 -31.66 -54.10
N ILE A 33 -5.21 -32.20 -54.03
CA ILE A 33 -6.19 -31.84 -53.00
C ILE A 33 -5.64 -32.18 -51.62
N ASN A 34 -5.03 -33.37 -51.45
CA ASN A 34 -4.43 -33.76 -50.18
C ASN A 34 -3.24 -32.85 -49.80
N SER A 35 -2.40 -32.46 -50.78
CA SER A 35 -1.29 -31.51 -50.53
C SER A 35 -1.79 -30.16 -50.07
N GLU A 36 -2.80 -29.62 -50.76
CA GLU A 36 -3.42 -28.30 -50.38
C GLU A 36 -4.01 -28.40 -48.95
N GLN A 37 -4.73 -29.45 -48.62
CA GLN A 37 -5.30 -29.63 -47.28
C GLN A 37 -4.22 -29.73 -46.20
N ILE A 38 -3.10 -30.38 -46.48
CA ILE A 38 -1.96 -30.49 -45.58
C ILE A 38 -1.34 -29.09 -45.35
N ASP A 39 -1.16 -28.31 -46.40
CA ASP A 39 -0.55 -26.99 -46.31
C ASP A 39 -1.47 -25.99 -45.58
N GLU A 40 -2.78 -26.06 -45.83
CA GLU A 40 -3.77 -25.29 -45.07
C GLU A 40 -3.73 -25.64 -43.57
N LYS A 41 -3.67 -26.94 -43.27
CA LYS A 41 -3.62 -27.41 -41.88
C LYS A 41 -2.33 -26.98 -41.17
N LYS A 42 -1.17 -27.06 -41.85
CA LYS A 42 0.11 -26.55 -41.35
C LYS A 42 0.02 -25.09 -41.06
N SER A 43 -0.47 -24.28 -42.00
CA SER A 43 -0.64 -22.85 -41.82
C SER A 43 -1.54 -22.47 -40.63
N SER A 44 -2.66 -23.20 -40.45
CA SER A 44 -3.55 -23.03 -39.30
C SER A 44 -2.85 -23.39 -38.00
N LEU A 45 -2.13 -24.51 -37.94
CA LEU A 45 -1.39 -24.92 -36.74
C LEU A 45 -0.27 -23.93 -36.35
N GLU A 46 0.43 -23.38 -37.33
CA GLU A 46 1.46 -22.38 -37.10
C GLU A 46 0.87 -21.08 -36.51
N LYS A 47 -0.29 -20.63 -37.00
CA LYS A 47 -1.03 -19.50 -36.45
C LYS A 47 -1.48 -19.76 -35.01
N ASP A 48 -2.04 -20.92 -34.75
CA ASP A 48 -2.51 -21.33 -33.42
C ASP A 48 -1.34 -21.42 -32.42
N LEU A 49 -0.21 -21.98 -32.87
CA LEU A 49 1.01 -22.07 -32.08
C LEU A 49 1.52 -20.64 -31.71
N LYS A 50 1.61 -19.76 -32.71
CA LYS A 50 2.03 -18.37 -32.51
C LYS A 50 1.11 -17.65 -31.51
N ALA A 51 -0.20 -17.74 -31.70
CA ALA A 51 -1.17 -17.14 -30.80
C ALA A 51 -1.05 -17.70 -29.37
N THR A 52 -0.84 -19.01 -29.23
CA THR A 52 -0.64 -19.65 -27.92
C THR A 52 0.64 -19.18 -27.24
N LEU A 53 1.74 -19.04 -28.00
CA LEU A 53 3.01 -18.51 -27.46
C LEU A 53 2.89 -17.06 -27.02
N ASP A 54 2.24 -16.24 -27.83
CA ASP A 54 2.02 -14.82 -27.50
C ASP A 54 1.15 -14.65 -26.25
N ASN A 55 0.08 -15.44 -26.14
CA ASN A 55 -0.75 -15.49 -24.96
C ASN A 55 0.04 -15.92 -23.70
N ARG A 56 0.85 -16.97 -23.79
CA ARG A 56 1.68 -17.44 -22.67
C ARG A 56 2.71 -16.40 -22.23
N LYS A 57 3.34 -15.70 -23.18
CA LYS A 57 4.27 -14.58 -22.88
C LYS A 57 3.54 -13.45 -22.16
N SER A 58 2.37 -13.04 -22.65
CA SER A 58 1.55 -12.02 -22.03
C SER A 58 1.17 -12.40 -20.59
N PHE A 59 0.68 -13.62 -20.39
CA PHE A 59 0.37 -14.12 -19.04
C PHE A 59 1.58 -14.13 -18.10
N ALA A 60 2.74 -14.55 -18.60
CA ALA A 60 3.97 -14.56 -17.81
C ALA A 60 4.39 -13.15 -17.39
N THR A 61 4.28 -12.17 -18.31
CA THR A 61 4.56 -10.76 -18.03
C THR A 61 3.58 -10.19 -17.00
N ILE A 62 2.28 -10.43 -17.17
CA ILE A 62 1.26 -9.96 -16.22
C ILE A 62 1.54 -10.53 -14.82
N ARG A 63 1.74 -11.84 -14.69
CA ARG A 63 2.06 -12.48 -13.42
C ARG A 63 3.36 -11.98 -12.80
N GLY A 64 4.36 -11.68 -13.63
CA GLY A 64 5.60 -11.06 -13.19
C GLY A 64 5.35 -9.69 -12.56
N ASN A 65 4.63 -8.84 -13.27
CA ASN A 65 4.28 -7.50 -12.80
C ASN A 65 3.41 -7.52 -11.54
N GLU A 66 2.42 -8.42 -11.47
CA GLU A 66 1.59 -8.61 -10.27
C GLU A 66 2.43 -8.98 -9.04
N LYS A 67 3.42 -9.88 -9.20
CA LYS A 67 4.32 -10.25 -8.10
C LYS A 67 5.20 -9.08 -7.66
N VAL A 68 5.75 -8.34 -8.61
CA VAL A 68 6.57 -7.15 -8.31
C VAL A 68 5.72 -6.11 -7.56
N SER A 69 4.55 -5.77 -8.08
CA SER A 69 3.66 -4.79 -7.44
C SER A 69 3.24 -5.22 -6.03
N LYS A 70 2.96 -6.52 -5.83
CA LYS A 70 2.62 -7.05 -4.51
C LYS A 70 3.79 -6.94 -3.53
N LEU A 71 5.01 -7.24 -3.98
CA LEU A 71 6.22 -7.10 -3.14
C LEU A 71 6.48 -5.64 -2.79
N GLU A 72 6.31 -4.72 -3.74
CA GLU A 72 6.44 -3.27 -3.49
C GLU A 72 5.40 -2.78 -2.47
N GLU A 73 4.15 -3.25 -2.55
CA GLU A 73 3.10 -2.92 -1.60
C GLU A 73 3.40 -3.48 -0.20
N GLU A 74 3.84 -4.74 -0.10
CA GLU A 74 4.26 -5.36 1.15
C GLU A 74 5.44 -4.60 1.78
N GLN A 75 6.43 -4.22 0.98
CA GLN A 75 7.58 -3.42 1.43
C GLN A 75 7.14 -2.06 1.98
N LYS A 76 6.27 -1.35 1.26
CA LYS A 76 5.70 -0.07 1.72
C LYS A 76 4.94 -0.23 3.03
N THR A 77 4.09 -1.24 3.12
CA THR A 77 3.30 -1.52 4.32
C THR A 77 4.20 -1.77 5.52
N ASN A 78 5.21 -2.62 5.36
CA ASN A 78 6.19 -2.93 6.41
C ASN A 78 6.98 -1.69 6.83
N PHE A 79 7.39 -0.86 5.87
CA PHE A 79 8.09 0.38 6.13
C PHE A 79 7.24 1.35 6.97
N TYR A 80 5.97 1.56 6.58
CA TYR A 80 5.08 2.44 7.33
C TYR A 80 4.73 1.90 8.71
N ALA A 81 4.52 0.59 8.85
CA ALA A 81 4.28 -0.05 10.15
C ALA A 81 5.48 0.13 11.09
N HIS A 82 6.70 -0.07 10.59
CA HIS A 82 7.90 0.15 11.39
C HIS A 82 8.07 1.61 11.81
N LYS A 83 7.79 2.53 10.90
CA LYS A 83 7.82 3.97 11.17
C LYS A 83 6.81 4.39 12.22
N GLU A 84 5.59 3.85 12.18
CA GLU A 84 4.57 4.07 13.20
C GLU A 84 4.98 3.52 14.56
N GLN A 85 5.59 2.34 14.58
CA GLN A 85 6.12 1.75 15.81
C GLN A 85 7.19 2.64 16.44
N LEU A 86 8.16 3.14 15.67
CA LEU A 86 9.18 4.05 16.16
C LEU A 86 8.61 5.35 16.71
N LEU A 87 7.60 5.91 16.05
CA LEU A 87 6.90 7.11 16.54
C LEU A 87 6.19 6.82 17.87
N ASN A 88 5.52 5.69 17.99
CA ASN A 88 4.83 5.30 19.21
C ASN A 88 5.82 5.06 20.36
N ASP A 89 6.95 4.43 20.09
CA ASP A 89 8.02 4.19 21.08
C ASP A 89 8.63 5.52 21.55
N LEU A 90 8.86 6.45 20.63
CA LEU A 90 9.35 7.80 20.96
C LEU A 90 8.35 8.56 21.83
N VAL A 91 7.08 8.59 21.43
CA VAL A 91 6.00 9.24 22.21
C VAL A 91 5.85 8.57 23.58
N GLY A 92 5.95 7.23 23.65
CA GLY A 92 5.99 6.48 24.89
C GLY A 92 7.15 6.89 25.81
N GLY A 93 8.33 7.06 25.23
CA GLY A 93 9.51 7.56 25.92
C GLY A 93 9.33 8.99 26.46
N ILE A 94 8.74 9.88 25.65
CA ILE A 94 8.42 11.26 26.06
C ILE A 94 7.42 11.23 27.22
N LYS A 95 6.36 10.43 27.15
CA LYS A 95 5.38 10.28 28.24
C LYS A 95 6.02 9.84 29.55
N LYS A 96 6.92 8.86 29.50
CA LYS A 96 7.65 8.39 30.69
C LYS A 96 8.52 9.49 31.30
N ARG A 97 9.30 10.21 30.49
CA ARG A 97 10.14 11.33 30.95
C ARG A 97 9.30 12.47 31.54
N LEU A 98 8.14 12.79 30.95
CA LEU A 98 7.24 13.77 31.51
C LEU A 98 6.63 13.32 32.85
N ALA A 99 6.29 12.05 33.00
CA ALA A 99 5.83 11.50 34.28
C ALA A 99 6.92 11.53 35.36
N GLU A 100 8.19 11.41 35.00
CA GLU A 100 9.32 11.60 35.91
C GLU A 100 9.50 13.09 36.25
N TYR A 101 9.40 13.96 35.24
CA TYR A 101 9.50 15.41 35.41
C TYR A 101 8.44 15.97 36.36
N THR A 102 7.19 15.47 36.30
CA THR A 102 6.12 15.93 37.23
C THR A 102 6.42 15.66 38.71
N LYS A 103 7.36 14.77 39.01
CA LYS A 103 7.81 14.51 40.40
C LYS A 103 8.91 15.48 40.88
N THR A 104 9.50 16.25 39.98
CA THR A 104 10.61 17.15 40.31
C THR A 104 10.16 18.44 40.99
N ASP A 105 11.06 19.01 41.77
CA ASP A 105 10.81 20.30 42.42
C ASP A 105 10.70 21.46 41.42
N GLU A 106 11.30 21.33 40.27
CA GLU A 106 11.18 22.29 39.17
C GLU A 106 9.74 22.36 38.64
N TYR A 107 9.12 21.19 38.40
CA TYR A 107 7.72 21.16 38.00
C TYR A 107 6.79 21.77 39.03
N LYS A 108 7.01 21.44 40.32
CA LYS A 108 6.19 21.95 41.42
C LYS A 108 6.23 23.48 41.51
N LYS A 109 7.34 24.13 41.16
CA LYS A 109 7.48 25.59 41.11
C LYS A 109 6.86 26.17 39.85
N LYS A 110 7.07 25.53 38.69
CA LYS A 110 6.60 26.04 37.40
C LYS A 110 5.08 25.94 37.24
N LEU A 111 4.43 24.90 37.75
CA LEU A 111 3.01 24.69 37.58
C LEU A 111 2.15 25.87 38.04
N PRO A 112 2.32 26.42 39.26
CA PRO A 112 1.56 27.59 39.70
C PRO A 112 1.87 28.86 38.87
N GLU A 113 3.11 29.01 38.42
CA GLU A 113 3.52 30.14 37.56
C GLU A 113 2.86 30.09 36.19
N GLU A 114 2.85 28.90 35.56
CA GLU A 114 2.19 28.66 34.26
C GLU A 114 0.67 28.93 34.36
N ILE A 115 0.03 28.50 35.44
CA ILE A 115 -1.40 28.72 35.66
C ILE A 115 -1.68 30.25 35.76
N LYS A 116 -0.92 30.97 36.58
CA LYS A 116 -1.07 32.44 36.75
C LYS A 116 -0.82 33.16 35.43
N LYS A 117 0.20 32.77 34.70
CA LYS A 117 0.52 33.33 33.39
C LYS A 117 -0.61 33.13 32.39
N THR A 118 -1.13 31.90 32.29
CA THR A 118 -2.22 31.59 31.36
C THR A 118 -3.50 32.36 31.68
N ILE A 119 -3.85 32.50 32.96
CA ILE A 119 -5.01 33.30 33.39
C ILE A 119 -4.79 34.78 33.02
N GLY A 120 -3.58 35.32 33.22
CA GLY A 120 -3.25 36.71 32.86
C GLY A 120 -3.28 36.96 31.35
N GLU A 121 -2.94 35.98 30.52
CA GLU A 121 -3.00 36.07 29.06
C GLU A 121 -4.45 36.07 28.52
N ILE A 122 -5.37 35.44 29.24
CA ILE A 122 -6.78 35.35 28.86
C ILE A 122 -7.53 36.65 29.15
N ASN A 123 -6.98 37.55 30.00
CA ASN A 123 -7.59 38.82 30.43
C ASN A 123 -9.01 38.70 31.05
N GLU A 124 -9.33 37.56 31.65
CA GLU A 124 -10.57 37.33 32.38
C GLU A 124 -10.32 37.25 33.88
N ASN A 125 -11.38 37.39 34.69
CA ASN A 125 -11.25 37.31 36.13
C ASN A 125 -10.89 35.90 36.57
N ALA A 126 -9.92 35.81 37.49
CA ALA A 126 -9.49 34.53 38.04
C ALA A 126 -10.65 33.71 38.64
N ASP A 127 -11.64 34.37 39.21
CA ASP A 127 -12.79 33.75 39.85
C ASP A 127 -13.75 33.03 38.88
N ASP A 128 -13.64 33.30 37.57
CA ASP A 128 -14.50 32.69 36.54
C ASP A 128 -14.03 31.31 36.08
N PHE A 129 -12.85 30.87 36.53
CA PHE A 129 -12.28 29.59 36.18
C PHE A 129 -12.32 28.56 37.31
N GLU A 130 -12.42 27.28 36.91
CA GLU A 130 -12.07 26.13 37.71
C GLU A 130 -10.73 25.57 37.15
N VAL A 131 -9.74 25.42 38.04
CA VAL A 131 -8.42 24.88 37.70
C VAL A 131 -8.40 23.38 37.98
N LEU A 132 -8.36 22.56 36.93
CA LEU A 132 -8.26 21.14 37.07
C LEU A 132 -6.80 20.70 37.02
N VAL A 133 -6.31 20.05 38.08
CA VAL A 133 -4.97 19.46 38.18
C VAL A 133 -5.00 18.09 38.77
N LYS A 134 -3.88 17.36 38.74
CA LYS A 134 -3.79 16.08 39.39
C LYS A 134 -4.00 16.19 40.89
N GLU A 135 -4.52 15.17 41.51
CA GLU A 135 -4.76 15.13 42.97
C GLU A 135 -3.49 15.46 43.77
N GLU A 136 -2.33 14.95 43.29
CA GLU A 136 -1.02 15.16 43.91
C GLU A 136 -0.56 16.64 43.84
N ASP A 137 -1.03 17.39 42.86
CA ASP A 137 -0.60 18.75 42.54
C ASP A 137 -1.50 19.81 43.21
N LYS A 138 -2.65 19.44 43.78
CA LYS A 138 -3.60 20.39 44.40
C LYS A 138 -2.98 21.25 45.51
N ASN A 139 -2.12 20.63 46.30
CA ASN A 139 -1.46 21.31 47.43
C ASN A 139 -0.41 22.34 47.00
N LEU A 140 -0.06 22.35 45.69
CA LEU A 140 0.92 23.29 45.13
C LEU A 140 0.29 24.62 44.69
N ILE A 141 -1.05 24.67 44.63
CA ILE A 141 -1.80 25.72 43.96
C ILE A 141 -2.68 26.42 44.99
N ASP A 142 -2.48 27.72 45.15
CA ASP A 142 -3.35 28.56 45.95
C ASP A 142 -4.37 29.24 45.02
N TYR A 143 -5.54 28.56 44.86
CA TYR A 143 -6.59 29.01 43.97
C TYR A 143 -7.97 28.63 44.54
N PRO A 144 -9.01 29.51 44.42
CA PRO A 144 -10.29 29.31 45.10
C PRO A 144 -11.10 28.12 44.56
N ASN A 145 -10.94 27.78 43.29
CA ASN A 145 -11.70 26.72 42.64
C ASN A 145 -10.77 25.68 41.98
N ILE A 146 -10.46 24.62 42.71
CA ILE A 146 -9.58 23.55 42.25
C ILE A 146 -10.39 22.26 42.09
N GLY A 147 -10.35 21.67 40.87
CA GLY A 147 -10.90 20.35 40.58
C GLY A 147 -9.80 19.31 40.35
N THR A 148 -10.17 18.08 40.10
CA THR A 148 -9.26 16.96 39.85
C THR A 148 -9.28 16.56 38.40
N LEU A 149 -8.09 16.37 37.80
CA LEU A 149 -7.92 15.72 36.50
C LEU A 149 -8.02 14.21 36.65
N ASP A 150 -8.49 13.57 35.59
CA ASP A 150 -8.51 12.11 35.42
C ASP A 150 -7.09 11.53 35.44
N ASP A 151 -6.91 10.32 35.95
CA ASP A 151 -5.62 9.60 36.06
C ASP A 151 -4.91 9.38 34.70
N LYS A 152 -5.65 9.45 33.59
CA LYS A 152 -5.05 9.36 32.24
C LYS A 152 -4.08 10.49 31.92
N TYR A 153 -4.20 11.65 32.59
CA TYR A 153 -3.32 12.78 32.36
C TYR A 153 -1.99 12.62 33.11
N ILE A 154 -0.90 12.97 32.44
CA ILE A 154 0.46 12.86 32.99
C ILE A 154 0.74 14.00 33.99
N GLY A 155 0.21 15.20 33.70
CA GLY A 155 0.41 16.42 34.46
C GLY A 155 -0.01 17.63 33.64
N GLY A 156 0.26 18.83 34.15
CA GLY A 156 -0.25 20.07 33.60
C GLY A 156 -1.63 20.40 34.19
N PHE A 157 -2.38 21.27 33.52
CA PHE A 157 -3.67 21.75 34.03
C PHE A 157 -4.68 21.99 32.92
N ILE A 158 -5.95 22.06 33.30
CA ILE A 158 -7.03 22.55 32.43
C ILE A 158 -7.70 23.72 33.17
N LEU A 159 -7.87 24.85 32.49
CA LEU A 159 -8.70 25.93 32.92
C LEU A 159 -10.08 25.79 32.31
N LYS A 160 -11.08 25.54 33.09
CA LYS A 160 -12.46 25.41 32.64
C LYS A 160 -13.28 26.60 33.13
N VAL A 161 -13.97 27.28 32.21
CA VAL A 161 -14.87 28.36 32.60
C VAL A 161 -16.09 27.81 33.30
N LYS A 162 -16.54 28.44 34.38
CA LYS A 162 -17.65 28.00 35.21
C LYS A 162 -18.97 27.85 34.46
N ASP A 163 -19.20 28.67 33.44
CA ASP A 163 -20.37 28.58 32.58
C ASP A 163 -20.31 27.41 31.57
N GLY A 164 -19.14 26.76 31.46
CA GLY A 164 -18.92 25.61 30.58
C GLY A 164 -18.75 25.95 29.10
N SER A 165 -18.64 27.27 28.74
CA SER A 165 -18.56 27.72 27.35
C SER A 165 -17.28 27.26 26.65
N TYR A 166 -16.15 27.25 27.38
CA TYR A 166 -14.86 26.79 26.84
C TYR A 166 -13.90 26.31 27.92
N GLN A 167 -12.80 25.70 27.51
CA GLN A 167 -11.71 25.25 28.38
C GLN A 167 -10.35 25.42 27.68
N TYR A 168 -9.34 25.78 28.43
CA TYR A 168 -7.95 25.82 28.00
C TYR A 168 -7.22 24.58 28.51
N ASN A 169 -6.88 23.67 27.63
CA ASN A 169 -6.20 22.42 27.97
C ASN A 169 -4.69 22.59 27.82
N GLN A 170 -3.98 22.73 28.94
CA GLN A 170 -2.53 22.86 29.05
C GLN A 170 -1.89 21.59 29.61
N THR A 171 -2.56 20.44 29.50
CA THR A 171 -1.99 19.17 29.94
C THR A 171 -0.86 18.72 29.02
N TYR A 172 0.11 17.99 29.56
CA TYR A 172 1.21 17.44 28.76
C TYR A 172 0.71 16.45 27.70
N LEU A 173 -0.36 15.73 27.97
CA LEU A 173 -0.98 14.86 26.97
C LEU A 173 -1.43 15.65 25.74
N LYS A 174 -2.10 16.79 25.95
CA LYS A 174 -2.54 17.67 24.86
C LYS A 174 -1.35 18.27 24.10
N LYS A 175 -0.32 18.72 24.80
CA LYS A 175 0.91 19.25 24.19
C LYS A 175 1.62 18.20 23.33
N ILE A 176 1.61 16.92 23.74
CA ILE A 176 2.15 15.82 22.93
C ILE A 176 1.31 15.60 21.68
N GLU A 177 -0.02 15.57 21.79
CA GLU A 177 -0.93 15.40 20.64
C GLU A 177 -0.71 16.52 19.60
N GLU A 178 -0.63 17.77 20.04
CA GLU A 178 -0.39 18.91 19.16
C GLU A 178 0.97 18.86 18.46
N LYS A 179 1.99 18.32 19.15
CA LYS A 179 3.35 18.20 18.63
C LYS A 179 3.62 16.88 17.91
N GLN A 180 2.68 15.95 17.88
CA GLN A 180 2.87 14.62 17.30
C GLN A 180 3.26 14.69 15.82
N TYR A 181 2.68 15.63 15.08
CA TYR A 181 3.04 15.86 13.68
C TYR A 181 4.50 16.35 13.54
N ASP A 182 4.90 17.33 14.35
CA ASP A 182 6.27 17.87 14.32
C ASP A 182 7.30 16.79 14.71
N ILE A 183 6.97 15.97 15.71
CA ILE A 183 7.80 14.84 16.15
C ILE A 183 7.95 13.83 14.99
N GLY A 184 6.86 13.47 14.34
CA GLY A 184 6.88 12.59 13.18
C GLY A 184 7.67 13.15 12.00
N LYS A 185 7.54 14.44 11.73
CA LYS A 185 8.31 15.12 10.69
C LYS A 185 9.81 15.15 10.99
N THR A 186 10.18 15.43 12.25
CA THR A 186 11.59 15.43 12.67
C THR A 186 12.19 14.04 12.56
N LEU A 187 11.46 13.01 12.99
CA LEU A 187 11.87 11.62 12.84
C LEU A 187 12.08 11.24 11.37
N TYR A 188 11.18 11.66 10.49
CA TYR A 188 11.31 11.44 9.05
C TYR A 188 12.56 12.08 8.45
N ASN A 189 12.81 13.34 8.79
CA ASN A 189 13.97 14.08 8.28
C ASN A 189 15.30 13.45 8.75
N LEU A 190 15.35 12.90 9.96
CA LEU A 190 16.52 12.17 10.47
C LEU A 190 16.80 10.93 9.61
N PHE A 191 15.79 10.12 9.31
CA PHE A 191 15.96 8.94 8.46
C PHE A 191 16.38 9.29 7.04
N GLU A 192 15.81 10.37 6.47
CA GLU A 192 16.18 10.81 5.13
C GLU A 192 17.64 11.27 5.07
N SER A 193 18.11 12.00 6.08
CA SER A 193 19.50 12.46 6.17
C SER A 193 20.49 11.30 6.36
N GLU A 194 20.14 10.26 7.11
CA GLU A 194 20.97 9.07 7.30
C GLU A 194 21.07 8.24 6.01
N SER A 195 19.94 8.04 5.30
CA SER A 195 19.92 7.30 4.04
C SER A 195 20.75 7.96 2.93
N LEU A 196 20.80 9.29 2.90
CA LEU A 196 21.64 10.06 1.97
C LEU A 196 23.13 9.94 2.30
N ASN A 197 23.49 9.83 3.57
CA ASN A 197 24.87 9.66 4.00
C ASN A 197 25.42 8.24 3.73
N GLU A 198 24.57 7.21 3.83
CA GLU A 198 24.95 5.83 3.49
C GLU A 198 25.10 5.61 1.96
N SER A 199 24.40 6.38 1.14
CA SER A 199 24.48 6.28 -0.33
C SER A 199 25.74 6.95 -0.89
N ASN A 200 26.48 7.73 -0.09
CA ASN A 200 27.68 8.48 -0.49
C ASN A 200 28.99 7.84 0.04
N ASN A 201 28.92 6.70 0.69
CA ASN A 201 30.06 5.90 1.12
C ASN A 201 30.11 4.56 0.37
#